data_228c80162049f368cacad04c12acdeea
#
_entry.id   228c80162049f368cacad04c12acdeea
#
_cell.length_a   1.000
_cell.length_b   1.000
_cell.length_c   1.000
_cell.angle_alpha   90.00
_cell.angle_beta   90.00
_cell.angle_gamma   90.00
#
_symmetry.space_group_name_H-M   'P 1'
#
loop_
_entity.id
_entity.type
_entity.pdbx_description
1 polymer ?
#
loop_
_entity_poly.entity_id
_entity_poly.type
_entity_poly.pdbx_seq_one_letter_code
_entity_poly.pdbx_strand_id
1 'polypeptide(L)'
;MVRSGIGYDVHQLKNGLELYIGGIKVESDYGSLGHSDGDALLHAVVDSLLGAASLGDIGKYFPSDQEKWVGAKSEIFLLEVKNMLLEHGFQISNIDCTIILQSPKVEPYIPKIRKNISKILELNEKKVSIKATTTDYLGYVGQSKGWSAISIATIFETNENS
;
A
#
# COMPACT_ATOMS: atom_id res chain seq x y z
N MET A 1 -19.98 1.85 14.01
CA MET A 1 -18.93 0.96 14.61
C MET A 1 -17.58 1.33 14.03
N VAL A 2 -16.47 1.24 14.81
CA VAL A 2 -15.09 1.45 14.31
C VAL A 2 -14.41 0.09 14.14
N ARG A 3 -13.68 -0.08 13.04
CA ARG A 3 -12.94 -1.32 12.73
C ARG A 3 -11.53 -0.97 12.29
N SER A 4 -10.58 -1.86 12.57
CA SER A 4 -9.21 -1.74 12.06
C SER A 4 -8.79 -3.01 11.34
N GLY A 5 -7.98 -2.86 10.32
CA GLY A 5 -7.37 -3.94 9.56
C GLY A 5 -5.87 -3.73 9.43
N ILE A 6 -5.14 -4.81 9.29
CA ILE A 6 -3.72 -4.83 9.02
C ILE A 6 -3.46 -5.40 7.62
N GLY A 7 -2.53 -4.81 6.89
CA GLY A 7 -2.02 -5.33 5.63
C GLY A 7 -0.50 -5.47 5.68
N TYR A 8 -0.01 -6.49 5.04
CA TYR A 8 1.43 -6.75 4.88
C TYR A 8 1.67 -7.25 3.46
N ASP A 9 2.68 -6.67 2.81
CA ASP A 9 3.11 -7.15 1.51
C ASP A 9 4.63 -7.10 1.38
N VAL A 10 5.18 -7.96 0.52
CA VAL A 10 6.61 -8.10 0.29
C VAL A 10 6.87 -8.36 -1.19
N HIS A 11 7.85 -7.66 -1.75
CA HIS A 11 8.33 -7.89 -3.11
C HIS A 11 9.82 -8.13 -3.15
N GLN A 12 10.24 -9.03 -4.03
CA GLN A 12 11.64 -9.23 -4.37
C GLN A 12 12.17 -7.99 -5.11
N LEU A 13 13.39 -7.58 -4.79
CA LEU A 13 14.12 -6.55 -5.53
C LEU A 13 14.99 -7.20 -6.61
N LYS A 14 14.96 -6.61 -7.79
CA LYS A 14 15.78 -7.05 -8.94
C LYS A 14 16.41 -5.85 -9.61
N ASN A 15 17.68 -5.99 -9.99
CA ASN A 15 18.42 -4.96 -10.70
C ASN A 15 17.76 -4.63 -12.07
N GLY A 16 17.72 -3.35 -12.41
CA GLY A 16 17.21 -2.85 -13.68
C GLY A 16 15.69 -2.74 -13.78
N LEU A 17 14.95 -3.03 -12.70
CA LEU A 17 13.52 -2.75 -12.61
C LEU A 17 13.27 -1.40 -11.94
N GLU A 18 12.10 -0.83 -12.22
CA GLU A 18 11.64 0.40 -11.56
C GLU A 18 11.10 0.12 -10.16
N LEU A 19 11.34 1.05 -9.23
CA LEU A 19 10.83 1.00 -7.87
C LEU A 19 9.70 2.00 -7.69
N TYR A 20 8.50 1.50 -7.42
CA TYR A 20 7.34 2.31 -7.05
C TYR A 20 6.99 2.09 -5.59
N ILE A 21 6.78 3.17 -4.85
CA ILE A 21 6.39 3.17 -3.44
C ILE A 21 5.28 4.20 -3.24
N GLY A 22 4.08 3.76 -2.91
CA GLY A 22 2.93 4.63 -2.75
C GLY A 22 2.54 5.37 -4.04
N GLY A 23 2.74 4.72 -5.20
CA GLY A 23 2.50 5.29 -6.53
C GLY A 23 3.59 6.26 -7.01
N ILE A 24 4.64 6.49 -6.22
CA ILE A 24 5.74 7.40 -6.54
C ILE A 24 6.94 6.60 -7.01
N LYS A 25 7.49 6.96 -8.18
CA LYS A 25 8.74 6.40 -8.66
C LYS A 25 9.90 6.90 -7.80
N VAL A 26 10.63 5.95 -7.23
CA VAL A 26 11.82 6.18 -6.40
C VAL A 26 13.06 5.84 -7.22
N GLU A 27 14.04 6.73 -7.23
CA GLU A 27 15.32 6.47 -7.92
C GLU A 27 16.09 5.37 -7.19
N SER A 28 16.37 4.28 -7.91
CA SER A 28 17.02 3.09 -7.39
C SER A 28 17.59 2.26 -8.53
N ASP A 29 18.70 1.56 -8.28
CA ASP A 29 19.25 0.56 -9.20
C ASP A 29 18.41 -0.74 -9.20
N TYR A 30 17.57 -0.91 -8.19
CA TYR A 30 16.71 -2.07 -7.99
C TYR A 30 15.25 -1.64 -7.96
N GLY A 31 14.39 -2.46 -8.53
CA GLY A 31 12.96 -2.29 -8.45
C GLY A 31 12.24 -3.59 -8.11
N SER A 32 10.95 -3.48 -7.86
CA SER A 32 10.14 -4.62 -7.44
C SER A 32 9.88 -5.59 -8.57
N LEU A 33 10.11 -6.88 -8.32
CA LEU A 33 9.61 -7.94 -9.18
C LEU A 33 8.17 -8.27 -8.75
N GLY A 34 7.22 -8.00 -9.61
CA GLY A 34 5.81 -8.24 -9.34
C GLY A 34 5.00 -8.38 -10.63
N HIS A 35 3.75 -8.83 -10.50
CA HIS A 35 2.81 -8.95 -11.62
C HIS A 35 2.24 -7.59 -12.05
N SER A 36 2.00 -6.70 -11.09
CA SER A 36 1.66 -5.29 -11.27
C SER A 36 2.94 -4.42 -11.28
N ASP A 37 2.86 -3.18 -10.86
CA ASP A 37 4.02 -2.30 -10.66
C ASP A 37 4.88 -2.67 -9.43
N GLY A 38 4.47 -3.68 -8.65
CA GLY A 38 5.19 -4.18 -7.49
C GLY A 38 5.23 -3.21 -6.30
N ASP A 39 4.25 -2.34 -6.17
CA ASP A 39 4.13 -1.38 -5.07
C ASP A 39 3.61 -2.06 -3.78
N ALA A 40 4.51 -2.64 -3.00
CA ALA A 40 4.15 -3.32 -1.76
C ALA A 40 3.47 -2.39 -0.74
N LEU A 41 3.73 -1.09 -0.78
CA LEU A 41 3.05 -0.16 0.12
C LEU A 41 1.56 -0.03 -0.22
N LEU A 42 1.22 0.18 -1.49
CA LEU A 42 -0.18 0.27 -1.91
C LEU A 42 -0.90 -1.06 -1.72
N HIS A 43 -0.24 -2.20 -1.97
CA HIS A 43 -0.83 -3.52 -1.71
C HIS A 43 -1.14 -3.72 -0.22
N ALA A 44 -0.23 -3.34 0.67
CA ALA A 44 -0.47 -3.41 2.12
C ALA A 44 -1.63 -2.48 2.56
N VAL A 45 -1.74 -1.28 1.96
CA VAL A 45 -2.87 -0.38 2.24
C VAL A 45 -4.19 -0.99 1.78
N VAL A 46 -4.23 -1.55 0.56
CA VAL A 46 -5.40 -2.26 0.01
C VAL A 46 -5.84 -3.39 0.95
N ASP A 47 -4.91 -4.23 1.38
CA ASP A 47 -5.21 -5.35 2.28
C ASP A 47 -5.71 -4.88 3.65
N SER A 48 -5.12 -3.82 4.20
CA SER A 48 -5.57 -3.27 5.48
C SER A 48 -7.01 -2.74 5.41
N LEU A 49 -7.37 -2.11 4.30
CA LEU A 49 -8.73 -1.58 4.06
C LEU A 49 -9.74 -2.72 3.87
N LEU A 50 -9.43 -3.69 3.02
CA LEU A 50 -10.27 -4.87 2.80
C LEU A 50 -10.47 -5.67 4.09
N GLY A 51 -9.40 -5.88 4.85
CA GLY A 51 -9.44 -6.59 6.13
C GLY A 51 -10.30 -5.87 7.17
N ALA A 52 -10.17 -4.54 7.29
CA ALA A 52 -11.00 -3.74 8.19
C ALA A 52 -12.51 -3.88 7.88
N ALA A 53 -12.86 -3.95 6.60
CA ALA A 53 -14.24 -4.13 6.14
C ALA A 53 -14.72 -5.60 6.13
N SER A 54 -13.85 -6.56 6.45
CA SER A 54 -14.12 -8.00 6.36
C SER A 54 -14.48 -8.46 4.93
N LEU A 55 -13.85 -7.84 3.91
CA LEU A 55 -14.10 -8.14 2.50
C LEU A 55 -13.12 -9.16 1.91
N GLY A 56 -12.09 -9.55 2.65
CA GLY A 56 -11.04 -10.48 2.20
C GLY A 56 -9.73 -9.77 1.94
N ASP A 57 -9.04 -10.12 0.87
CA ASP A 57 -7.71 -9.66 0.51
C ASP A 57 -7.59 -9.21 -0.96
N ILE A 58 -6.44 -8.65 -1.31
CA ILE A 58 -6.13 -8.16 -2.66
C ILE A 58 -6.23 -9.27 -3.71
N GLY A 59 -5.81 -10.49 -3.38
CA GLY A 59 -5.82 -11.62 -4.32
C GLY A 59 -7.21 -12.04 -4.75
N LYS A 60 -8.23 -11.81 -3.91
CA LYS A 60 -9.62 -12.08 -4.24
C LYS A 60 -10.15 -11.18 -5.36
N TYR A 61 -9.75 -9.92 -5.41
CA TYR A 61 -10.28 -8.93 -6.35
C TYR A 61 -9.35 -8.66 -7.53
N PHE A 62 -8.05 -8.79 -7.31
CA PHE A 62 -7.01 -8.49 -8.30
C PHE A 62 -6.03 -9.67 -8.43
N PRO A 63 -6.52 -10.87 -8.80
CA PRO A 63 -5.70 -12.06 -8.84
C PRO A 63 -4.58 -11.94 -9.86
N SER A 64 -3.38 -12.36 -9.47
CA SER A 64 -2.15 -12.23 -10.26
C SER A 64 -2.08 -13.14 -11.49
N ASP A 65 -3.00 -14.09 -11.63
CA ASP A 65 -3.13 -14.96 -12.81
C ASP A 65 -3.96 -14.35 -13.95
N GLN A 66 -4.54 -13.16 -13.75
CA GLN A 66 -5.31 -12.46 -14.78
C GLN A 66 -4.46 -11.47 -15.55
N GLU A 67 -4.38 -11.65 -16.87
CA GLU A 67 -3.59 -10.80 -17.78
C GLU A 67 -3.92 -9.31 -17.69
N LYS A 68 -5.17 -8.96 -17.40
CA LYS A 68 -5.61 -7.55 -17.29
C LYS A 68 -4.87 -6.75 -16.21
N TRP A 69 -4.21 -7.43 -15.26
CA TRP A 69 -3.47 -6.79 -14.17
C TRP A 69 -1.96 -6.76 -14.38
N VAL A 70 -1.47 -7.36 -15.49
CA VAL A 70 -0.04 -7.33 -15.83
C VAL A 70 0.41 -5.89 -16.05
N GLY A 71 1.38 -5.44 -15.26
CA GLY A 71 1.89 -4.07 -15.32
C GLY A 71 0.90 -3.00 -14.87
N ALA A 72 -0.24 -3.38 -14.27
CA ALA A 72 -1.20 -2.41 -13.77
C ALA A 72 -0.60 -1.57 -12.63
N LYS A 73 -0.98 -0.30 -12.59
CA LYS A 73 -0.62 0.59 -11.48
C LYS A 73 -1.44 0.22 -10.25
N SER A 74 -0.77 -0.01 -9.13
CA SER A 74 -1.43 -0.36 -7.87
C SER A 74 -2.36 0.75 -7.33
N GLU A 75 -2.21 1.98 -7.82
CA GLU A 75 -3.15 3.08 -7.56
C GLU A 75 -4.59 2.75 -8.00
N ILE A 76 -4.75 1.95 -9.06
CA ILE A 76 -6.06 1.49 -9.55
C ILE A 76 -6.70 0.60 -8.49
N PHE A 77 -5.94 -0.31 -7.90
CA PHE A 77 -6.43 -1.21 -6.84
C PHE A 77 -6.89 -0.42 -5.62
N LEU A 78 -6.10 0.58 -5.23
CA LEU A 78 -6.44 1.43 -4.09
C LEU A 78 -7.72 2.23 -4.32
N LEU A 79 -7.91 2.78 -5.53
CA LEU A 79 -9.11 3.52 -5.91
C LEU A 79 -10.36 2.61 -5.92
N GLU A 80 -10.24 1.41 -6.48
CA GLU A 80 -11.33 0.42 -6.50
C GLU A 80 -11.74 0.02 -5.08
N VAL A 81 -10.78 -0.24 -4.20
CA VAL A 81 -11.09 -0.62 -2.82
C VAL A 81 -11.72 0.54 -2.04
N LYS A 82 -11.29 1.79 -2.28
CA LYS A 82 -11.98 2.96 -1.72
C LYS A 82 -13.47 2.97 -2.11
N ASN A 83 -13.77 2.75 -3.40
CA ASN A 83 -15.16 2.73 -3.88
C ASN A 83 -15.96 1.59 -3.25
N MET A 84 -15.36 0.39 -3.16
CA MET A 84 -15.98 -0.75 -2.46
C MET A 84 -16.31 -0.45 -1.00
N LEU A 85 -15.44 0.24 -0.28
CA LEU A 85 -15.71 0.65 1.10
C LEU A 85 -16.93 1.57 1.18
N LEU A 86 -17.02 2.56 0.30
CA LEU A 86 -18.17 3.47 0.24
C LEU A 86 -19.48 2.75 -0.06
N GLU A 87 -19.46 1.81 -1.03
CA GLU A 87 -20.63 0.97 -1.38
C GLU A 87 -21.09 0.10 -0.19
N HIS A 88 -20.16 -0.33 0.68
CA HIS A 88 -20.48 -1.09 1.89
C HIS A 88 -20.75 -0.21 3.11
N GLY A 89 -20.90 1.10 2.95
CA GLY A 89 -21.23 2.02 4.02
C GLY A 89 -20.08 2.32 4.99
N PHE A 90 -18.83 2.24 4.53
CA PHE A 90 -17.64 2.56 5.33
C PHE A 90 -16.95 3.82 4.86
N GLN A 91 -16.39 4.55 5.81
CA GLN A 91 -15.46 5.65 5.57
C GLN A 91 -14.12 5.40 6.27
N ILE A 92 -13.04 5.88 5.65
CA ILE A 92 -11.69 5.76 6.20
C ILE A 92 -11.46 6.84 7.24
N SER A 93 -11.08 6.44 8.46
CA SER A 93 -10.69 7.35 9.54
C SER A 93 -9.25 7.80 9.36
N ASN A 94 -8.32 6.86 9.31
CA ASN A 94 -6.89 7.10 9.13
C ASN A 94 -6.16 5.87 8.61
N ILE A 95 -4.94 6.09 8.11
CA ILE A 95 -4.01 5.04 7.68
C ILE A 95 -2.65 5.34 8.29
N ASP A 96 -1.99 4.31 8.80
CA ASP A 96 -0.61 4.34 9.28
C ASP A 96 0.20 3.25 8.60
N CYS A 97 1.33 3.63 7.98
CA CYS A 97 2.15 2.72 7.21
C CYS A 97 3.60 2.75 7.65
N THR A 98 4.26 1.61 7.53
CA THR A 98 5.71 1.48 7.69
C THR A 98 6.31 0.81 6.48
N ILE A 99 7.23 1.49 5.81
CA ILE A 99 8.05 0.97 4.73
C ILE A 99 9.29 0.35 5.34
N ILE A 100 9.61 -0.89 4.99
CA ILE A 100 10.76 -1.63 5.50
C ILE A 100 11.68 -1.91 4.32
N LEU A 101 12.69 -1.06 4.15
CA LEU A 101 13.59 -1.06 2.99
C LEU A 101 15.00 -0.65 3.42
N GLN A 102 16.02 -1.43 3.04
CA GLN A 102 17.41 -1.12 3.38
C GLN A 102 17.96 0.04 2.54
N SER A 103 17.68 0.04 1.25
CA SER A 103 18.14 1.04 0.27
C SER A 103 17.19 1.06 -0.93
N PRO A 104 16.95 2.23 -1.54
CA PRO A 104 17.45 3.57 -1.24
C PRO A 104 16.79 4.22 0.00
N LYS A 105 17.27 5.42 0.41
CA LYS A 105 16.58 6.23 1.42
C LYS A 105 15.24 6.71 0.90
N VAL A 106 14.16 6.40 1.61
CA VAL A 106 12.78 6.76 1.25
C VAL A 106 12.36 8.12 1.81
N GLU A 107 13.04 8.59 2.86
CA GLU A 107 12.70 9.83 3.56
C GLU A 107 12.40 11.03 2.65
N PRO A 108 13.17 11.33 1.57
CA PRO A 108 12.87 12.45 0.69
C PRO A 108 11.57 12.31 -0.11
N TYR A 109 11.06 11.08 -0.26
CA TYR A 109 9.86 10.76 -1.01
C TYR A 109 8.60 10.72 -0.15
N ILE A 110 8.72 10.58 1.18
CA ILE A 110 7.60 10.43 2.12
C ILE A 110 6.52 11.51 1.94
N PRO A 111 6.85 12.82 1.80
CA PRO A 111 5.81 13.83 1.61
C PRO A 111 5.00 13.62 0.32
N LYS A 112 5.65 13.20 -0.78
CA LYS A 112 4.99 12.91 -2.05
C LYS A 112 4.12 11.66 -1.97
N ILE A 113 4.63 10.60 -1.34
CA ILE A 113 3.90 9.33 -1.10
C ILE A 113 2.64 9.62 -0.29
N ARG A 114 2.76 10.31 0.83
CA ARG A 114 1.62 10.68 1.67
C ARG A 114 0.57 11.47 0.90
N LYS A 115 1.00 12.49 0.16
CA LYS A 115 0.12 13.32 -0.66
C LYS A 115 -0.60 12.50 -1.72
N ASN A 116 0.09 11.58 -2.39
CA ASN A 116 -0.51 10.74 -3.44
C ASN A 116 -1.57 9.79 -2.87
N ILE A 117 -1.26 9.08 -1.80
CA ILE A 117 -2.23 8.19 -1.12
C ILE A 117 -3.45 8.99 -0.62
N SER A 118 -3.21 10.15 0.01
CA SER A 118 -4.28 11.03 0.48
C SER A 118 -5.18 11.49 -0.66
N LYS A 119 -4.60 11.83 -1.82
CA LYS A 119 -5.35 12.24 -3.01
C LYS A 119 -6.22 11.11 -3.55
N ILE A 120 -5.68 9.89 -3.70
CA ILE A 120 -6.43 8.74 -4.23
C ILE A 120 -7.61 8.41 -3.31
N LEU A 121 -7.37 8.43 -2.01
CA LEU A 121 -8.37 8.10 -1.00
C LEU A 121 -9.30 9.28 -0.64
N GLU A 122 -9.05 10.48 -1.20
CA GLU A 122 -9.78 11.72 -0.87
C GLU A 122 -9.76 12.04 0.63
N LEU A 123 -8.63 11.79 1.27
CA LEU A 123 -8.39 12.05 2.69
C LEU A 123 -7.57 13.33 2.90
N ASN A 124 -7.77 13.96 4.05
CA ASN A 124 -6.82 14.97 4.51
C ASN A 124 -5.46 14.29 4.78
N GLU A 125 -4.35 14.92 4.35
CA GLU A 125 -2.99 14.39 4.52
C GLU A 125 -2.64 14.07 5.99
N LYS A 126 -3.25 14.74 6.95
CA LYS A 126 -3.06 14.48 8.39
C LYS A 126 -3.62 13.12 8.84
N LYS A 127 -4.46 12.48 8.00
CA LYS A 127 -5.01 11.15 8.26
C LYS A 127 -4.16 10.03 7.68
N VAL A 128 -3.07 10.35 6.97
CA VAL A 128 -2.15 9.39 6.37
C VAL A 128 -0.77 9.58 6.99
N SER A 129 -0.30 8.58 7.71
CA SER A 129 1.05 8.51 8.29
C SER A 129 1.90 7.54 7.50
N ILE A 130 3.10 7.98 7.12
CA ILE A 130 4.10 7.13 6.42
C ILE A 130 5.41 7.23 7.18
N LYS A 131 5.91 6.08 7.60
CA LYS A 131 7.21 5.90 8.27
C LYS A 131 8.07 4.96 7.46
N ALA A 132 9.37 5.07 7.59
CA ALA A 132 10.32 4.15 6.96
C ALA A 132 11.36 3.68 7.97
N THR A 133 11.78 2.44 7.83
CA THR A 133 12.85 1.83 8.61
C THR A 133 13.70 0.91 7.75
N THR A 134 14.92 0.65 8.19
CA THR A 134 15.77 -0.44 7.67
C THR A 134 15.65 -1.65 8.58
N THR A 135 16.39 -2.71 8.27
CA THR A 135 16.59 -3.87 9.16
C THR A 135 18.03 -3.99 9.66
N ASP A 136 18.78 -2.89 9.63
CA ASP A 136 20.20 -2.88 10.05
C ASP A 136 21.04 -4.00 9.42
N TYR A 137 20.85 -4.17 8.09
CA TYR A 137 21.50 -5.21 7.27
C TYR A 137 21.11 -6.65 7.62
N LEU A 138 20.05 -6.87 8.40
CA LEU A 138 19.55 -8.20 8.74
C LEU A 138 18.53 -8.72 7.72
N GLY A 139 18.60 -10.02 7.47
CA GLY A 139 17.61 -10.74 6.64
C GLY A 139 17.59 -10.32 5.17
N TYR A 140 16.51 -10.67 4.48
CA TYR A 140 16.36 -10.40 3.04
C TYR A 140 16.27 -8.91 2.72
N VAL A 141 15.69 -8.11 3.61
CA VAL A 141 15.64 -6.65 3.46
C VAL A 141 17.04 -6.07 3.58
N GLY A 142 17.76 -6.45 4.64
CA GLY A 142 19.11 -5.96 4.89
C GLY A 142 20.11 -6.33 3.80
N GLN A 143 19.84 -7.41 3.06
CA GLN A 143 20.64 -7.84 1.90
C GLN A 143 20.14 -7.25 0.57
N SER A 144 19.17 -6.34 0.61
CA SER A 144 18.52 -5.75 -0.58
C SER A 144 17.97 -6.79 -1.56
N LYS A 145 17.56 -7.95 -1.07
CA LYS A 145 16.90 -8.99 -1.87
C LYS A 145 15.40 -8.77 -2.02
N GLY A 146 14.83 -7.95 -1.15
CA GLY A 146 13.42 -7.61 -1.14
C GLY A 146 13.15 -6.46 -0.17
N TRP A 147 11.93 -5.97 -0.21
CA TRP A 147 11.41 -4.97 0.70
C TRP A 147 9.97 -5.29 1.06
N SER A 148 9.49 -4.73 2.14
CA SER A 148 8.13 -4.95 2.61
C SER A 148 7.49 -3.68 3.12
N ALA A 149 6.18 -3.73 3.27
CA ALA A 149 5.40 -2.68 3.89
C ALA A 149 4.32 -3.27 4.80
N ILE A 150 4.03 -2.54 5.85
CA ILE A 150 2.91 -2.82 6.76
C ILE A 150 1.99 -1.61 6.75
N SER A 151 0.69 -1.85 6.73
CA SER A 151 -0.33 -0.82 6.85
C SER A 151 -1.35 -1.21 7.91
N ILE A 152 -1.80 -0.23 8.67
CA ILE A 152 -3.00 -0.31 9.51
C ILE A 152 -3.98 0.74 9.02
N ALA A 153 -5.19 0.30 8.68
CA ALA A 153 -6.28 1.18 8.34
C ALA A 153 -7.37 1.12 9.41
N THR A 154 -7.91 2.27 9.78
CA THR A 154 -9.10 2.37 10.62
C THR A 154 -10.25 2.94 9.80
N ILE A 155 -11.38 2.27 9.82
CA ILE A 155 -12.60 2.66 9.13
C ILE A 155 -13.77 2.76 10.14
N PHE A 156 -14.82 3.46 9.77
CA PHE A 156 -16.04 3.53 10.55
C PHE A 156 -17.26 3.42 9.63
N GLU A 157 -18.34 2.85 10.16
CA GLU A 157 -19.62 2.76 9.46
C GLU A 157 -20.23 4.16 9.35
N THR A 158 -20.66 4.52 8.16
CA THR A 158 -21.52 5.67 7.97
C THR A 158 -22.93 5.25 8.36
N ASN A 159 -23.48 5.82 9.42
CA ASN A 159 -24.88 5.65 9.77
C ASN A 159 -25.75 6.31 8.68
N GLU A 160 -26.10 5.58 7.65
CA GLU A 160 -27.28 5.90 6.85
C GLU A 160 -28.46 5.22 7.54
N ASN A 161 -28.90 5.78 8.66
CA ASN A 161 -30.26 5.63 9.20
C ASN A 161 -30.35 6.34 10.56
N SER A 162 -30.64 7.62 10.50
CA SER A 162 -31.26 8.35 11.62
C SER A 162 -32.40 9.16 11.04
#